data_b0b319d5093879642087dac4591bd834
#
_entry.id   b0b319d5093879642087dac4591bd834
#
_cell.length_a   1.000
_cell.length_b   1.000
_cell.length_c   1.000
_cell.angle_alpha   90.00
_cell.angle_beta   90.00
_cell.angle_gamma   90.00
#
_symmetry.space_group_name_H-M   'P 1'
#
loop_
_entity.id
_entity.type
_entity.pdbx_description
1 polymer ?
#
loop_
_entity_poly.entity_id
_entity_poly.type
_entity_poly.pdbx_seq_one_letter_code
_entity_poly.pdbx_strand_id
1 'polypeptide(L)'
;MYTILRSILFRFSPEAVHHFSMKSLKIICSTWLGKKILTSLFTYKNPKLHTLFLGLPFRNPVGLAAGFDKNAEYLRELECLGFGFVETGTVTPKAQPGNDKPRVFRLPADKALINRMGFNNEGVEVV
;
A
#
# COMPACT_ATOMS: atom_id res chain seq x y z
N MET A 1 1.17 -12.22 18.16
CA MET A 1 1.83 -12.44 16.84
C MET A 1 2.26 -11.14 16.17
N TYR A 2 1.36 -10.18 15.91
CA TYR A 2 1.71 -8.90 15.27
C TYR A 2 2.82 -8.12 16.00
N THR A 3 2.79 -8.03 17.33
CA THR A 3 3.80 -7.30 18.12
C THR A 3 5.22 -7.84 17.92
N ILE A 4 5.38 -9.16 17.87
CA ILE A 4 6.69 -9.80 17.66
C ILE A 4 7.17 -9.52 16.23
N LEU A 5 6.30 -9.72 15.23
CA LEU A 5 6.62 -9.43 13.84
C LEU A 5 7.02 -7.97 13.66
N ARG A 6 6.27 -7.04 14.24
CA ARG A 6 6.58 -5.62 14.22
C ARG A 6 7.96 -5.32 14.82
N SER A 7 8.27 -5.92 15.97
CA SER A 7 9.56 -5.70 16.64
C SER A 7 10.75 -6.15 15.78
N ILE A 8 10.59 -7.24 15.03
CA ILE A 8 11.60 -7.73 14.09
C ILE A 8 11.72 -6.77 12.90
N LEU A 9 10.61 -6.42 12.26
CA LEU A 9 10.58 -5.55 11.08
C LEU A 9 11.08 -4.14 11.40
N PHE A 10 10.90 -3.66 12.63
CA PHE A 10 11.35 -2.33 13.04
C PHE A 10 12.88 -2.22 13.18
N ARG A 11 13.62 -3.31 13.14
CA ARG A 11 15.09 -3.31 13.09
C ARG A 11 15.64 -2.91 11.71
N PHE A 12 14.80 -2.96 10.68
CA PHE A 12 15.17 -2.62 9.30
C PHE A 12 14.61 -1.26 8.90
N SER A 13 15.17 -0.66 7.87
CA SER A 13 14.68 0.64 7.37
C SER A 13 13.22 0.54 6.92
N PRO A 14 12.40 1.60 7.10
CA PRO A 14 10.99 1.58 6.71
C PRO A 14 10.77 1.26 5.23
N GLU A 15 11.57 1.83 4.33
CA GLU A 15 11.47 1.56 2.90
C GLU A 15 11.82 0.11 2.55
N ALA A 16 12.87 -0.45 3.16
CA ALA A 16 13.22 -1.86 2.94
C ALA A 16 12.10 -2.80 3.37
N VAL A 17 11.49 -2.53 4.53
CA VAL A 17 10.33 -3.29 5.02
C VAL A 17 9.13 -3.15 4.09
N HIS A 18 8.86 -1.95 3.59
CA HIS A 18 7.78 -1.73 2.63
C HIS A 18 7.98 -2.58 1.36
N HIS A 19 9.13 -2.46 0.72
CA HIS A 19 9.44 -3.23 -0.49
C HIS A 19 9.42 -4.74 -0.24
N PHE A 20 9.96 -5.20 0.88
CA PHE A 20 9.91 -6.61 1.26
C PHE A 20 8.46 -7.10 1.41
N SER A 21 7.63 -6.34 2.12
CA SER A 21 6.23 -6.69 2.36
C SER A 21 5.43 -6.74 1.06
N MET A 22 5.63 -5.76 0.17
CA MET A 22 4.92 -5.70 -1.11
C MET A 22 5.36 -6.82 -2.07
N LYS A 23 6.67 -7.12 -2.13
CA LYS A 23 7.16 -8.28 -2.90
C LYS A 23 6.62 -9.59 -2.36
N SER A 24 6.57 -9.76 -1.03
CA SER A 24 5.98 -10.95 -0.39
C SER A 24 4.50 -11.08 -0.73
N LEU A 25 3.75 -9.98 -0.67
CA LEU A 25 2.35 -9.94 -1.05
C LEU A 25 2.17 -10.35 -2.52
N LYS A 26 3.00 -9.85 -3.43
CA LYS A 26 2.98 -10.20 -4.85
C LYS A 26 3.23 -11.70 -5.07
N ILE A 27 4.19 -12.29 -4.36
CA ILE A 27 4.44 -13.74 -4.40
C ILE A 27 3.23 -14.54 -3.90
N ILE A 28 2.62 -14.15 -2.79
CA ILE A 28 1.42 -14.82 -2.28
C ILE A 28 0.28 -14.72 -3.29
N CYS A 29 0.05 -13.54 -3.85
CA CYS A 29 -0.99 -13.26 -4.83
C CYS A 29 -0.71 -13.83 -6.22
N SER A 30 0.49 -14.34 -6.51
CA SER A 30 0.78 -15.02 -7.78
C SER A 30 0.03 -16.35 -7.90
N THR A 31 -0.39 -16.93 -6.78
CA THR A 31 -1.14 -18.18 -6.72
C THR A 31 -2.64 -17.93 -6.50
N TRP A 32 -3.50 -18.74 -7.15
CA TRP A 32 -4.94 -18.69 -6.90
C TRP A 32 -5.30 -18.91 -5.43
N LEU A 33 -4.63 -19.87 -4.77
CA LEU A 33 -4.87 -20.18 -3.36
C LEU A 33 -4.50 -19.02 -2.44
N GLY A 34 -3.36 -18.39 -2.68
CA GLY A 34 -2.91 -17.22 -1.93
C GLY A 34 -3.89 -16.05 -2.04
N LYS A 35 -4.37 -15.75 -3.26
CA LYS A 35 -5.41 -14.74 -3.47
C LYS A 35 -6.68 -15.07 -2.70
N LYS A 36 -7.16 -16.31 -2.81
CA LYS A 36 -8.40 -16.75 -2.14
C LYS A 36 -8.29 -16.62 -0.62
N ILE A 37 -7.16 -17.02 -0.04
CA ILE A 37 -6.93 -16.92 1.41
C ILE A 37 -6.93 -15.43 1.84
N LEU A 38 -6.14 -14.58 1.19
CA LEU A 38 -6.07 -13.16 1.53
C LEU A 38 -7.43 -12.47 1.41
N THR A 39 -8.11 -12.67 0.29
CA THR A 39 -9.45 -12.09 0.09
C THR A 39 -10.44 -12.59 1.15
N SER A 40 -10.39 -13.86 1.53
CA SER A 40 -11.26 -14.40 2.58
C SER A 40 -10.97 -13.81 3.96
N LEU A 41 -9.70 -13.53 4.26
CA LEU A 41 -9.29 -13.00 5.57
C LEU A 41 -9.54 -11.49 5.70
N PHE A 42 -9.38 -10.74 4.63
CA PHE A 42 -9.37 -9.28 4.67
C PHE A 42 -10.61 -8.62 4.06
N THR A 43 -11.37 -9.31 3.22
CA THR A 43 -12.57 -8.72 2.61
C THR A 43 -13.80 -8.94 3.47
N TYR A 44 -14.36 -7.86 3.98
CA TYR A 44 -15.65 -7.88 4.65
C TYR A 44 -16.76 -7.51 3.67
N LYS A 45 -17.67 -8.45 3.41
CA LYS A 45 -18.79 -8.28 2.46
C LYS A 45 -20.06 -7.89 3.21
N ASN A 46 -20.52 -6.67 3.03
CA ASN A 46 -21.81 -6.21 3.55
C ASN A 46 -22.43 -5.20 2.57
N PRO A 47 -23.63 -5.45 2.02
CA PRO A 47 -24.30 -4.51 1.11
C PRO A 47 -24.49 -3.11 1.68
N LYS A 48 -24.58 -2.96 3.01
CA LYS A 48 -24.71 -1.65 3.67
C LYS A 48 -23.45 -0.78 3.56
N LEU A 49 -22.31 -1.38 3.17
CA LEU A 49 -21.06 -0.66 2.94
C LEU A 49 -20.93 -0.13 1.51
N HIS A 50 -21.80 -0.57 0.61
CA HIS A 50 -21.78 -0.09 -0.77
C HIS A 50 -22.02 1.42 -0.79
N THR A 51 -21.15 2.14 -1.46
CA THR A 51 -21.19 3.59 -1.54
C THR A 51 -21.11 4.02 -3.00
N LEU A 52 -21.93 4.99 -3.37
CA LEU A 52 -21.87 5.65 -4.65
C LEU A 52 -21.17 7.01 -4.46
N PHE A 53 -20.06 7.23 -5.15
CA PHE A 53 -19.34 8.50 -5.11
C PHE A 53 -19.02 8.96 -6.53
N LEU A 54 -19.44 10.16 -6.90
CA LEU A 54 -19.31 10.74 -8.25
C LEU A 54 -19.82 9.80 -9.37
N GLY A 55 -20.90 9.05 -9.10
CA GLY A 55 -21.47 8.10 -10.05
C GLY A 55 -20.73 6.75 -10.13
N LEU A 56 -19.67 6.55 -9.39
CA LEU A 56 -18.91 5.31 -9.34
C LEU A 56 -19.31 4.45 -8.13
N PRO A 57 -19.61 3.15 -8.32
CA PRO A 57 -19.93 2.26 -7.22
C PRO A 57 -18.67 1.71 -6.55
N PHE A 58 -18.61 1.83 -5.22
CA PHE A 58 -17.56 1.26 -4.40
C PHE A 58 -18.13 0.17 -3.49
N ARG A 59 -17.39 -0.93 -3.32
CA ARG A 59 -17.80 -2.07 -2.46
C ARG A 59 -17.86 -1.70 -0.98
N ASN A 60 -17.01 -0.76 -0.57
CA ASN A 60 -16.97 -0.17 0.76
C ASN A 60 -16.28 1.20 0.70
N PRO A 61 -16.47 2.08 1.70
CA PRO A 61 -15.92 3.44 1.70
C PRO A 61 -14.46 3.54 2.15
N VAL A 62 -13.77 2.41 2.41
CA VAL A 62 -12.39 2.42 2.90
C VAL A 62 -11.44 2.23 1.72
N GLY A 63 -10.66 3.24 1.45
CA GLY A 63 -9.64 3.23 0.39
C GLY A 63 -8.22 3.29 0.94
N LEU A 64 -7.27 2.85 0.14
CA LEU A 64 -5.85 3.08 0.38
C LEU A 64 -5.44 4.39 -0.28
N ALA A 65 -4.94 5.33 0.53
CA ALA A 65 -4.54 6.65 0.06
C ALA A 65 -3.27 6.63 -0.79
N ALA A 66 -3.11 7.65 -1.64
CA ALA A 66 -1.92 7.89 -2.42
C ALA A 66 -0.64 7.95 -1.56
N GLY A 67 0.48 7.56 -2.15
CA GLY A 67 1.79 7.53 -1.49
C GLY A 67 2.23 6.16 -1.01
N PHE A 68 1.31 5.19 -0.90
CA PHE A 68 1.65 3.83 -0.51
C PHE A 68 2.17 3.02 -1.71
N ASP A 69 1.43 3.00 -2.81
CA ASP A 69 1.84 2.42 -4.10
C ASP A 69 1.91 3.53 -5.14
N LYS A 70 3.07 4.19 -5.22
CA LYS A 70 3.22 5.40 -6.03
C LYS A 70 3.24 5.14 -7.52
N ASN A 71 3.71 3.96 -7.92
CA ASN A 71 3.87 3.56 -9.32
C ASN A 71 2.79 2.59 -9.80
N ALA A 72 1.73 2.38 -9.04
CA ALA A 72 0.64 1.44 -9.36
C ALA A 72 1.11 -0.02 -9.61
N GLU A 73 2.19 -0.44 -8.94
CA GLU A 73 2.81 -1.76 -9.16
C GLU A 73 2.04 -2.92 -8.52
N TYR A 74 1.17 -2.63 -7.53
CA TYR A 74 0.57 -3.63 -6.64
C TYR A 74 -0.96 -3.54 -6.54
N LEU A 75 -1.63 -2.93 -7.52
CA LEU A 75 -3.09 -2.70 -7.49
C LEU A 75 -3.89 -3.99 -7.28
N ARG A 76 -3.52 -5.06 -8.00
CA ARG A 76 -4.19 -6.37 -7.91
C ARG A 76 -4.00 -7.04 -6.54
N GLU A 77 -2.85 -6.86 -5.96
CA GLU A 77 -2.48 -7.38 -4.65
C GLU A 77 -3.21 -6.62 -3.54
N LEU A 78 -3.27 -5.30 -3.66
CA LEU A 78 -3.96 -4.42 -2.72
C LEU A 78 -5.48 -4.64 -2.74
N GLU A 79 -6.06 -4.97 -3.89
CA GLU A 79 -7.48 -5.36 -3.97
C GLU A 79 -7.78 -6.57 -3.07
N CYS A 80 -6.85 -7.53 -2.95
CA CYS A 80 -7.03 -8.72 -2.11
C CYS A 80 -7.05 -8.40 -0.61
N LEU A 81 -6.61 -7.21 -0.20
CA LEU A 81 -6.64 -6.73 1.19
C LEU A 81 -7.97 -6.06 1.57
N GLY A 82 -8.97 -6.09 0.68
CA GLY A 82 -10.33 -5.68 0.97
C GLY A 82 -10.61 -4.18 0.86
N PHE A 83 -9.69 -3.39 0.32
CA PHE A 83 -9.95 -1.97 0.03
C PHE A 83 -11.06 -1.82 -1.01
N GLY A 84 -11.94 -0.84 -0.82
CA GLY A 84 -12.98 -0.46 -1.78
C GLY A 84 -12.41 0.23 -3.01
N PHE A 85 -11.29 0.94 -2.84
CA PHE A 85 -10.52 1.60 -3.90
C PHE A 85 -9.06 1.78 -3.46
N VAL A 86 -8.21 2.05 -4.42
CA VAL A 86 -6.79 2.38 -4.20
C VAL A 86 -6.48 3.65 -4.97
N GLU A 87 -5.87 4.62 -4.31
CA GLU A 87 -5.36 5.83 -4.91
C GLU A 87 -3.85 5.70 -5.12
N THR A 88 -3.38 5.89 -6.33
CA THR A 88 -1.96 5.81 -6.68
C THR A 88 -1.33 7.21 -6.81
N GLY A 89 -0.03 7.30 -6.79
CA GLY A 89 0.70 8.55 -6.98
C GLY A 89 1.32 9.08 -5.67
N THR A 90 1.82 10.32 -5.66
CA THR A 90 1.75 11.30 -6.75
C THR A 90 2.59 10.86 -7.94
N VAL A 91 2.04 11.00 -9.13
CA VAL A 91 2.75 10.78 -10.40
C VAL A 91 3.16 12.14 -10.98
N THR A 92 4.42 12.28 -11.37
CA THR A 92 4.95 13.50 -11.99
C THR A 92 5.13 13.30 -13.50
N PRO A 93 5.17 14.37 -14.31
CA PRO A 93 5.37 14.24 -15.77
C PRO A 93 6.65 13.49 -16.15
N LYS A 94 7.71 13.67 -15.35
CA LYS A 94 8.99 12.95 -15.50
C LYS A 94 9.30 12.17 -14.24
N ALA A 95 10.04 11.08 -14.38
CA ALA A 95 10.54 10.31 -13.24
C ALA A 95 11.33 11.19 -12.26
N GLN A 96 11.13 10.98 -10.97
CA GLN A 96 11.85 11.65 -9.89
C GLN A 96 12.41 10.64 -8.88
N PRO A 97 13.69 10.69 -8.53
CA PRO A 97 14.27 9.81 -7.51
C PRO A 97 13.78 10.18 -6.10
N GLY A 98 13.31 11.42 -5.90
CA GLY A 98 13.00 11.98 -4.60
C GLY A 98 14.26 12.38 -3.82
N ASN A 99 14.09 12.61 -2.52
CA ASN A 99 15.19 12.99 -1.63
C ASN A 99 16.11 11.82 -1.31
N ASP A 100 17.33 12.12 -0.92
CA ASP A 100 18.32 11.14 -0.48
C ASP A 100 17.85 10.34 0.75
N LYS A 101 18.24 9.09 0.80
CA LYS A 101 17.97 8.20 1.95
C LYS A 101 18.99 8.46 3.08
N PRO A 102 18.58 8.31 4.36
CA PRO A 102 17.25 7.93 4.84
C PRO A 102 16.24 9.08 4.74
N ARG A 103 15.01 8.75 4.37
CA ARG A 103 13.93 9.73 4.13
C ARG A 103 12.58 9.35 4.75
N VAL A 104 12.57 8.25 5.50
CA VAL A 104 11.41 7.81 6.31
C VAL A 104 11.91 7.42 7.68
N PHE A 105 11.32 7.99 8.73
CA PHE A 105 11.74 7.84 10.11
C PHE A 105 10.56 7.42 10.98
N ARG A 106 10.74 6.38 11.78
CA ARG A 106 9.75 5.94 12.75
C ARG A 106 10.00 6.64 14.08
N LEU A 107 8.93 7.08 14.71
CA LEU A 107 8.90 7.63 16.07
C LEU A 107 8.08 6.69 16.96
N PRO A 108 8.66 5.58 17.46
CA PRO A 108 7.89 4.56 18.17
C PRO A 108 7.23 5.05 19.45
N ALA A 109 7.86 5.97 20.17
CA ALA A 109 7.33 6.56 21.41
C ALA A 109 6.03 7.34 21.13
N ASP A 110 6.00 8.09 20.03
CA ASP A 110 4.87 8.93 19.64
C ASP A 110 3.88 8.20 18.74
N LYS A 111 4.13 6.92 18.42
CA LYS A 111 3.37 6.12 17.45
C LYS A 111 3.21 6.83 16.09
N ALA A 112 4.24 7.56 15.68
CA ALA A 112 4.24 8.43 14.51
C ALA A 112 5.31 8.02 13.49
N LEU A 113 5.23 8.63 12.31
CA LEU A 113 6.17 8.46 11.22
C LEU A 113 6.40 9.81 10.55
N ILE A 114 7.67 10.16 10.34
CA ILE A 114 8.07 11.33 9.55
C ILE A 114 8.57 10.83 8.21
N ASN A 115 8.19 11.50 7.12
CA ASN A 115 8.77 11.25 5.82
C ASN A 115 9.15 12.56 5.12
N ARG A 116 10.16 12.44 4.26
CA ARG A 116 10.61 13.47 3.32
C ARG A 116 10.90 12.82 1.96
N MET A 117 9.95 12.04 1.45
CA MET A 117 10.14 11.20 0.25
C MET A 117 10.49 12.00 -1.01
N GLY A 118 9.93 13.22 -1.17
CA GLY A 118 10.25 14.10 -2.30
C GLY A 118 9.62 13.65 -3.61
N PHE A 119 8.37 13.15 -3.57
CA PHE A 119 7.58 12.75 -4.74
C PHE A 119 8.28 11.76 -5.68
N ASN A 120 9.04 10.82 -5.11
CA ASN A 120 9.71 9.77 -5.90
C ASN A 120 8.69 8.90 -6.64
N ASN A 121 8.83 8.80 -7.95
CA ASN A 121 8.02 7.97 -8.84
C ASN A 121 8.70 7.80 -10.20
N GLU A 122 8.19 6.92 -11.05
CA GLU A 122 8.78 6.58 -12.34
C GLU A 122 8.26 7.43 -13.51
N GLY A 123 7.40 8.40 -13.23
CA GLY A 123 6.82 9.29 -14.23
C GLY A 123 5.58 8.73 -14.93
N VAL A 124 4.79 9.62 -15.54
CA VAL A 124 3.47 9.30 -16.10
C VAL A 124 3.52 8.31 -17.29
N GLU A 125 4.65 8.20 -17.96
CA GLU A 125 4.78 7.26 -19.09
C GLU A 125 5.02 5.81 -18.65
N VAL A 126 5.40 5.60 -17.39
CA VAL A 126 5.67 4.28 -16.82
C VAL A 126 4.55 3.82 -15.90
N VAL A 127 3.94 4.74 -15.16
CA VAL A 127 2.83 4.49 -14.23
C VAL A 127 1.50 4.47 -14.97
#